data_7799d497c4a57ee6d2682252929b2565
#
_entry.id   7799d497c4a57ee6d2682252929b2565
#
_cell.length_a   1.000
_cell.length_b   1.000
_cell.length_c   1.000
_cell.angle_alpha   90.00
_cell.angle_beta   90.00
_cell.angle_gamma   90.00
#
_symmetry.space_group_name_H-M   'P 1'
#
loop_
_entity.id
_entity.type
_entity.pdbx_description
1 polymer ?
#
loop_
_entity_poly.entity_id
_entity_poly.type
_entity_poly.pdbx_seq_one_letter_code
_entity_poly.pdbx_strand_id
1 'polypeptide(L)'
;MAYEETVNRLRSSFREGKTRPLQFRISQLKALNKFVEENKEQILESLKKDMKKPLFEVELSEFSLLKSEINLALNNLTTWTADEHVSKNLVTALDSAFIRKEPFGVVLIISPWNYPVNLSLIPLVGAIAAGNCAVLKPSEMSQNTEKLLADGLSRYLDKDCFAVVLAGVEGTTRLLENKFDYIFFTGSPNVGRIIMMAAAKHLTPVTLELGGKNPCYVHDECDIKNAARRIAWARYFNAGQICLAPDYVLCSDHIKEKLLSELQSSIHEFYGEDPKQSPDFARIISVQHFKRVSALLACGKIVTGGQTDESEKYIAPTILVDVKESDPVMQEEIFGPILPILTVSGFDEAINFINDREKPLAAYVFSSNSQVSSCCVCDMS
;
A
#
# COMPACT_ATOMS: atom_id res chain seq x y z
N MET A 1 -26.31 14.42 10.53
CA MET A 1 -25.69 13.07 10.41
C MET A 1 -24.34 13.07 11.12
N ALA A 2 -23.83 11.90 11.51
CA ALA A 2 -22.46 11.85 12.06
C ALA A 2 -21.46 12.42 11.04
N TYR A 3 -20.51 13.20 11.48
CA TYR A 3 -19.48 13.87 10.67
C TYR A 3 -19.98 14.97 9.71
N GLU A 4 -21.27 15.22 9.59
CA GLU A 4 -21.85 16.21 8.68
C GLU A 4 -21.30 17.62 8.93
N GLU A 5 -21.16 18.01 10.17
CA GLU A 5 -20.60 19.33 10.56
C GLU A 5 -19.17 19.48 10.03
N THR A 6 -18.33 18.46 10.18
CA THR A 6 -16.96 18.46 9.67
C THR A 6 -16.94 18.60 8.16
N VAL A 7 -17.72 17.79 7.44
CA VAL A 7 -17.78 17.83 5.97
C VAL A 7 -18.30 19.17 5.48
N ASN A 8 -19.32 19.74 6.14
CA ASN A 8 -19.89 21.03 5.77
C ASN A 8 -18.91 22.18 6.00
N ARG A 9 -18.14 22.18 7.10
CA ARG A 9 -17.09 23.15 7.35
C ARG A 9 -16.03 23.13 6.25
N LEU A 10 -15.52 21.97 5.89
CA LEU A 10 -14.54 21.83 4.82
C LEU A 10 -15.12 22.28 3.47
N ARG A 11 -16.40 21.98 3.22
CA ARG A 11 -17.08 22.37 1.99
C ARG A 11 -17.28 23.88 1.88
N SER A 12 -17.56 24.56 3.00
CA SER A 12 -17.60 26.01 3.03
C SER A 12 -16.26 26.63 2.68
N SER A 13 -15.17 26.20 3.33
CA SER A 13 -13.81 26.67 3.04
C SER A 13 -13.41 26.43 1.58
N PHE A 14 -13.77 25.28 1.01
CA PHE A 14 -13.53 25.01 -0.40
C PHE A 14 -14.29 25.97 -1.32
N ARG A 15 -15.58 26.21 -1.05
CA ARG A 15 -16.43 27.15 -1.83
C ARG A 15 -15.94 28.58 -1.74
N GLU A 16 -15.41 28.99 -0.60
CA GLU A 16 -14.76 30.29 -0.39
C GLU A 16 -13.43 30.44 -1.15
N GLY A 17 -12.93 29.32 -1.72
CA GLY A 17 -11.71 29.31 -2.51
C GLY A 17 -10.42 29.32 -1.68
N LYS A 18 -10.49 29.00 -0.37
CA LYS A 18 -9.35 29.05 0.57
C LYS A 18 -8.16 28.20 0.10
N THR A 19 -8.41 27.06 -0.54
CA THR A 19 -7.38 26.12 -1.02
C THR A 19 -6.88 26.40 -2.44
N ARG A 20 -7.48 27.36 -3.18
CA ARG A 20 -7.12 27.66 -4.57
C ARG A 20 -5.75 28.30 -4.75
N PRO A 21 -5.31 29.28 -3.92
CA PRO A 21 -4.02 29.92 -4.09
C PRO A 21 -2.85 28.92 -3.93
N LEU A 22 -1.89 28.96 -4.87
CA LEU A 22 -0.70 28.10 -4.80
C LEU A 22 0.08 28.31 -3.50
N GLN A 23 0.18 29.54 -3.03
CA GLN A 23 0.89 29.88 -1.79
C GLN A 23 0.28 29.19 -0.57
N PHE A 24 -1.05 29.05 -0.52
CA PHE A 24 -1.73 28.29 0.53
C PHE A 24 -1.32 26.80 0.47
N ARG A 25 -1.39 26.20 -0.72
CA ARG A 25 -1.01 24.78 -0.91
C ARG A 25 0.45 24.53 -0.52
N ILE A 26 1.38 25.40 -0.94
CA ILE A 26 2.80 25.34 -0.56
C ILE A 26 2.96 25.45 0.95
N SER A 27 2.23 26.35 1.63
CA SER A 27 2.29 26.48 3.08
C SER A 27 1.83 25.22 3.80
N GLN A 28 0.77 24.57 3.31
CA GLN A 28 0.24 23.32 3.90
C GLN A 28 1.19 22.13 3.65
N LEU A 29 1.79 22.01 2.47
CA LEU A 29 2.80 20.99 2.19
C LEU A 29 4.04 21.15 3.10
N LYS A 30 4.51 22.38 3.29
CA LYS A 30 5.61 22.68 4.23
C LYS A 30 5.21 22.40 5.68
N ALA A 31 3.98 22.67 6.08
CA ALA A 31 3.46 22.36 7.41
C ALA A 31 3.37 20.84 7.63
N LEU A 32 2.96 20.09 6.63
CA LEU A 32 2.96 18.63 6.66
C LEU A 32 4.38 18.06 6.80
N ASN A 33 5.35 18.60 6.04
CA ASN A 33 6.75 18.21 6.19
C ASN A 33 7.27 18.48 7.60
N LYS A 34 6.95 19.67 8.13
CA LYS A 34 7.31 20.06 9.51
C LYS A 34 6.71 19.11 10.55
N PHE A 35 5.44 18.70 10.37
CA PHE A 35 4.81 17.69 11.23
C PHE A 35 5.64 16.38 11.25
N VAL A 36 6.01 15.88 10.09
CA VAL A 36 6.79 14.62 9.97
C VAL A 36 8.15 14.75 10.63
N GLU A 37 8.84 15.88 10.44
CA GLU A 37 10.18 16.09 11.00
C GLU A 37 10.16 16.27 12.53
N GLU A 38 9.26 17.09 13.04
CA GLU A 38 9.19 17.38 14.48
C GLU A 38 8.60 16.25 15.32
N ASN A 39 7.83 15.32 14.70
CA ASN A 39 7.22 14.18 15.40
C ASN A 39 7.84 12.84 15.01
N LYS A 40 9.05 12.84 14.42
CA LYS A 40 9.70 11.62 13.92
C LYS A 40 9.82 10.53 15.00
N GLU A 41 10.25 10.86 16.20
CA GLU A 41 10.41 9.92 17.31
C GLU A 41 9.07 9.35 17.78
N GLN A 42 8.02 10.17 17.84
CA GLN A 42 6.67 9.73 18.22
C GLN A 42 6.06 8.81 17.15
N ILE A 43 6.33 9.09 15.88
CA ILE A 43 5.91 8.23 14.76
C ILE A 43 6.62 6.88 14.86
N LEU A 44 7.94 6.86 15.06
CA LEU A 44 8.71 5.63 15.25
C LEU A 44 8.16 4.79 16.42
N GLU A 45 7.91 5.43 17.55
CA GLU A 45 7.37 4.75 18.73
C GLU A 45 5.95 4.21 18.50
N SER A 46 5.10 4.93 17.78
CA SER A 46 3.75 4.47 17.45
C SER A 46 3.77 3.22 16.56
N LEU A 47 4.59 3.21 15.52
CA LEU A 47 4.76 2.08 14.61
C LEU A 47 5.38 0.86 15.32
N LYS A 48 6.31 1.10 16.24
CA LYS A 48 6.88 0.06 17.09
C LYS A 48 5.82 -0.57 18.01
N LYS A 49 4.95 0.24 18.61
CA LYS A 49 3.84 -0.24 19.45
C LYS A 49 2.79 -1.00 18.66
N ASP A 50 2.45 -0.55 17.47
CA ASP A 50 1.42 -1.17 16.64
C ASP A 50 1.87 -2.53 16.09
N MET A 51 3.09 -2.63 15.54
CA MET A 51 3.56 -3.81 14.79
C MET A 51 5.01 -4.22 15.09
N LYS A 52 5.69 -3.67 16.10
CA LYS A 52 7.14 -3.81 16.28
C LYS A 52 7.93 -3.55 14.99
N LYS A 53 7.48 -2.57 14.20
CA LYS A 53 8.08 -2.28 12.89
C LYS A 53 9.54 -1.86 13.06
N PRO A 54 10.49 -2.49 12.34
CA PRO A 54 11.92 -2.19 12.44
C PRO A 54 12.25 -0.77 12.03
N LEU A 55 13.26 -0.15 12.67
CA LEU A 55 13.67 1.22 12.38
C LEU A 55 14.06 1.42 10.91
N PHE A 56 14.84 0.49 10.36
CA PHE A 56 15.25 0.57 8.95
C PHE A 56 14.05 0.52 8.00
N GLU A 57 13.09 -0.35 8.27
CA GLU A 57 11.85 -0.45 7.49
C GLU A 57 11.04 0.84 7.56
N VAL A 58 10.93 1.45 8.74
CA VAL A 58 10.23 2.74 8.91
C VAL A 58 10.92 3.86 8.15
N GLU A 59 12.24 3.99 8.26
CA GLU A 59 13.00 5.02 7.53
C GLU A 59 12.82 4.88 6.02
N LEU A 60 12.88 3.66 5.50
CA LEU A 60 12.77 3.40 4.07
C LEU A 60 11.33 3.61 3.55
N SER A 61 10.34 3.00 4.22
CA SER A 61 9.00 2.85 3.67
C SER A 61 7.98 3.86 4.16
N GLU A 62 8.21 4.50 5.32
CA GLU A 62 7.27 5.52 5.84
C GLU A 62 7.84 6.93 5.66
N PHE A 63 9.11 7.18 6.00
CA PHE A 63 9.67 8.52 5.95
C PHE A 63 10.26 8.91 4.59
N SER A 64 11.15 8.08 4.01
CA SER A 64 11.87 8.46 2.79
C SER A 64 10.92 8.67 1.61
N LEU A 65 9.94 7.78 1.44
CA LEU A 65 8.94 7.89 0.38
C LEU A 65 8.05 9.13 0.57
N LEU A 66 7.58 9.38 1.80
CA LEU A 66 6.74 10.53 2.10
C LEU A 66 7.49 11.86 1.89
N LYS A 67 8.75 11.97 2.35
CA LYS A 67 9.57 13.16 2.11
C LYS A 67 9.84 13.39 0.64
N SER A 68 10.10 12.31 -0.10
CA SER A 68 10.28 12.39 -1.56
C SER A 68 9.04 12.93 -2.25
N GLU A 69 7.85 12.46 -1.86
CA GLU A 69 6.59 12.89 -2.44
C GLU A 69 6.26 14.36 -2.11
N ILE A 70 6.49 14.79 -0.85
CA ILE A 70 6.32 16.20 -0.48
C ILE A 70 7.24 17.10 -1.30
N ASN A 71 8.51 16.72 -1.45
CA ASN A 71 9.49 17.47 -2.25
C ASN A 71 9.11 17.49 -3.73
N LEU A 72 8.66 16.35 -4.27
CA LEU A 72 8.18 16.26 -5.64
C LEU A 72 7.01 17.23 -5.88
N ALA A 73 6.03 17.25 -4.96
CA ALA A 73 4.90 18.16 -5.04
C ALA A 73 5.34 19.62 -4.96
N LEU A 74 6.19 19.99 -3.99
CA LEU A 74 6.69 21.37 -3.84
C LEU A 74 7.46 21.86 -5.07
N ASN A 75 8.25 20.99 -5.71
CA ASN A 75 9.06 21.35 -6.86
C ASN A 75 8.25 21.45 -8.17
N ASN A 76 7.14 20.72 -8.27
CA ASN A 76 6.38 20.64 -9.52
C ASN A 76 5.01 21.33 -9.48
N LEU A 77 4.56 21.81 -8.31
CA LEU A 77 3.21 22.34 -8.13
C LEU A 77 2.83 23.40 -9.14
N THR A 78 3.74 24.33 -9.46
CA THR A 78 3.51 25.40 -10.44
C THR A 78 3.29 24.83 -11.84
N THR A 79 4.09 23.84 -12.24
CA THR A 79 3.97 23.16 -13.54
C THR A 79 2.70 22.32 -13.61
N TRP A 80 2.38 21.59 -12.55
CA TRP A 80 1.18 20.74 -12.50
C TRP A 80 -0.13 21.52 -12.59
N THR A 81 -0.14 22.75 -12.09
CA THR A 81 -1.34 23.60 -12.06
C THR A 81 -1.45 24.56 -13.24
N ALA A 82 -0.44 24.59 -14.13
CA ALA A 82 -0.48 25.41 -15.32
C ALA A 82 -1.55 24.93 -16.32
N ASP A 83 -2.13 25.88 -17.04
CA ASP A 83 -3.04 25.58 -18.16
C ASP A 83 -2.27 24.82 -19.27
N GLU A 84 -2.88 23.76 -19.77
CA GLU A 84 -2.33 22.93 -20.84
C GLU A 84 -2.97 23.34 -22.18
N HIS A 85 -2.21 23.98 -23.04
CA HIS A 85 -2.70 24.40 -24.34
C HIS A 85 -2.87 23.19 -25.27
N VAL A 86 -4.05 23.12 -25.91
CA VAL A 86 -4.40 22.02 -26.83
C VAL A 86 -4.28 22.47 -28.29
N SER A 87 -4.03 21.51 -29.17
CA SER A 87 -3.99 21.76 -30.62
C SER A 87 -5.34 22.23 -31.13
N LYS A 88 -5.32 23.22 -32.04
CA LYS A 88 -6.49 23.81 -32.68
C LYS A 88 -6.61 23.36 -34.13
N ASN A 89 -7.83 23.23 -34.63
CA ASN A 89 -8.13 23.01 -36.01
C ASN A 89 -8.42 24.36 -36.73
N LEU A 90 -8.66 24.35 -38.04
CA LEU A 90 -8.91 25.57 -38.84
C LEU A 90 -10.14 26.33 -38.33
N VAL A 91 -11.17 25.67 -37.84
CA VAL A 91 -12.40 26.31 -37.38
C VAL A 91 -12.18 27.04 -36.02
N THR A 92 -11.32 26.48 -35.16
CA THR A 92 -11.00 27.05 -33.84
C THR A 92 -9.65 27.80 -33.82
N ALA A 93 -9.06 28.08 -34.96
CA ALA A 93 -7.71 28.67 -35.07
C ALA A 93 -7.57 30.01 -34.33
N LEU A 94 -8.67 30.79 -34.29
CA LEU A 94 -8.69 32.11 -33.65
C LEU A 94 -9.13 32.04 -32.15
N ASP A 95 -9.61 30.87 -31.67
CA ASP A 95 -10.07 30.72 -30.29
C ASP A 95 -8.89 30.47 -29.36
N SER A 96 -9.07 30.70 -28.05
CA SER A 96 -8.16 30.23 -27.02
C SER A 96 -8.68 28.90 -26.46
N ALA A 97 -7.91 27.82 -26.63
CA ALA A 97 -8.28 26.48 -26.14
C ALA A 97 -7.20 25.92 -25.20
N PHE A 98 -7.60 25.57 -23.99
CA PHE A 98 -6.70 24.99 -22.99
C PHE A 98 -7.48 24.09 -22.03
N ILE A 99 -6.75 23.17 -21.38
CA ILE A 99 -7.26 22.37 -20.27
C ILE A 99 -6.78 23.01 -18.98
N ARG A 100 -7.70 23.37 -18.11
CA ARG A 100 -7.42 23.85 -16.74
C ARG A 100 -7.71 22.73 -15.78
N LYS A 101 -6.75 22.45 -14.89
CA LYS A 101 -6.90 21.45 -13.85
C LYS A 101 -7.55 22.09 -12.63
N GLU A 102 -8.70 21.56 -12.22
CA GLU A 102 -9.46 22.04 -11.07
C GLU A 102 -9.51 20.97 -9.97
N PRO A 103 -9.49 21.37 -8.68
CA PRO A 103 -9.67 20.43 -7.58
C PRO A 103 -11.10 19.87 -7.56
N PHE A 104 -11.24 18.61 -7.09
CA PHE A 104 -12.55 17.97 -6.95
C PHE A 104 -13.46 18.66 -5.93
N GLY A 105 -12.91 19.05 -4.77
CA GLY A 105 -13.69 19.61 -3.68
C GLY A 105 -13.27 19.10 -2.32
N VAL A 106 -14.19 18.46 -1.60
CA VAL A 106 -13.91 17.76 -0.33
C VAL A 106 -13.68 16.29 -0.63
N VAL A 107 -12.46 15.83 -0.42
CA VAL A 107 -12.06 14.43 -0.69
C VAL A 107 -11.97 13.64 0.61
N LEU A 108 -12.26 12.34 0.53
CA LEU A 108 -12.10 11.39 1.63
C LEU A 108 -10.92 10.46 1.31
N ILE A 109 -9.99 10.34 2.25
CA ILE A 109 -8.86 9.40 2.20
C ILE A 109 -9.08 8.36 3.29
N ILE A 110 -9.23 7.09 2.93
CA ILE A 110 -9.34 5.97 3.85
C ILE A 110 -8.09 5.12 3.69
N SER A 111 -7.26 5.08 4.72
CA SER A 111 -5.95 4.44 4.68
C SER A 111 -5.88 3.16 5.52
N PRO A 112 -5.01 2.20 5.13
CA PRO A 112 -4.83 0.94 5.83
C PRO A 112 -3.85 1.06 7.00
N TRP A 113 -3.64 -0.05 7.69
CA TRP A 113 -2.82 -0.16 8.89
C TRP A 113 -1.37 -0.61 8.65
N ASN A 114 -1.05 -1.16 7.46
CA ASN A 114 0.27 -1.78 7.22
C ASN A 114 1.40 -0.76 6.98
N TYR A 115 1.09 0.37 6.37
CA TYR A 115 1.95 1.55 6.24
C TYR A 115 1.14 2.80 6.64
N PRO A 116 0.77 2.92 7.92
CA PRO A 116 -0.27 3.85 8.33
C PRO A 116 0.12 5.31 8.19
N VAL A 117 1.41 5.65 8.20
CA VAL A 117 1.89 7.03 7.97
C VAL A 117 1.97 7.31 6.48
N ASN A 118 2.68 6.48 5.73
CA ASN A 118 2.87 6.64 4.29
C ASN A 118 1.54 6.66 3.53
N LEU A 119 0.72 5.61 3.69
CA LEU A 119 -0.54 5.46 2.95
C LEU A 119 -1.66 6.38 3.43
N SER A 120 -1.46 7.10 4.55
CA SER A 120 -2.31 8.22 4.98
C SER A 120 -1.84 9.54 4.37
N LEU A 121 -0.54 9.81 4.45
CA LEU A 121 -0.02 11.15 4.17
C LEU A 121 0.36 11.36 2.70
N ILE A 122 0.75 10.35 1.95
CA ILE A 122 1.03 10.50 0.50
C ILE A 122 -0.25 10.90 -0.28
N PRO A 123 -1.40 10.22 -0.11
CA PRO A 123 -2.63 10.69 -0.73
C PRO A 123 -3.04 12.09 -0.26
N LEU A 124 -2.75 12.44 1.01
CA LEU A 124 -3.00 13.79 1.53
C LEU A 124 -2.11 14.83 0.86
N VAL A 125 -0.83 14.53 0.58
CA VAL A 125 0.05 15.40 -0.22
C VAL A 125 -0.57 15.69 -1.59
N GLY A 126 -1.06 14.67 -2.28
CA GLY A 126 -1.76 14.81 -3.55
C GLY A 126 -3.02 15.67 -3.44
N ALA A 127 -3.84 15.45 -2.41
CA ALA A 127 -5.05 16.22 -2.15
C ALA A 127 -4.76 17.71 -1.91
N ILE A 128 -3.74 18.02 -1.10
CA ILE A 128 -3.27 19.40 -0.83
C ILE A 128 -2.74 20.03 -2.12
N ALA A 129 -1.87 19.34 -2.84
CA ALA A 129 -1.26 19.84 -4.08
C ALA A 129 -2.32 20.16 -5.14
N ALA A 130 -3.34 19.33 -5.29
CA ALA A 130 -4.45 19.55 -6.19
C ALA A 130 -5.38 20.70 -5.76
N GLY A 131 -5.31 21.15 -4.49
CA GLY A 131 -6.14 22.24 -3.95
C GLY A 131 -7.49 21.77 -3.38
N ASN A 132 -7.59 20.53 -2.96
CA ASN A 132 -8.76 19.99 -2.27
C ASN A 132 -8.76 20.32 -0.78
N CYS A 133 -9.94 20.30 -0.17
CA CYS A 133 -10.09 20.04 1.26
C CYS A 133 -10.14 18.52 1.47
N ALA A 134 -9.65 18.01 2.59
CA ALA A 134 -9.57 16.57 2.81
C ALA A 134 -10.02 16.13 4.20
N VAL A 135 -10.75 15.01 4.23
CA VAL A 135 -10.97 14.19 5.42
C VAL A 135 -10.07 12.97 5.32
N LEU A 136 -9.22 12.77 6.31
CA LEU A 136 -8.38 11.59 6.46
C LEU A 136 -8.99 10.66 7.52
N LYS A 137 -9.22 9.41 7.16
CA LYS A 137 -9.61 8.34 8.09
C LYS A 137 -8.51 7.27 8.13
N PRO A 138 -7.59 7.34 9.10
CA PRO A 138 -6.61 6.27 9.35
C PRO A 138 -7.29 4.97 9.78
N SER A 139 -6.55 3.87 9.78
CA SER A 139 -7.08 2.59 10.25
C SER A 139 -7.07 2.48 11.77
N GLU A 140 -8.20 2.09 12.33
CA GLU A 140 -8.40 1.77 13.75
C GLU A 140 -7.55 0.58 14.23
N MET A 141 -6.97 -0.19 13.31
CA MET A 141 -6.10 -1.30 13.66
C MET A 141 -4.70 -0.85 14.09
N SER A 142 -4.21 0.27 13.55
CA SER A 142 -2.97 0.93 13.97
C SER A 142 -3.26 2.02 15.01
N GLN A 143 -3.73 1.62 16.19
CA GLN A 143 -4.31 2.50 17.21
C GLN A 143 -3.38 3.62 17.68
N ASN A 144 -2.09 3.33 17.84
CA ASN A 144 -1.12 4.33 18.28
C ASN A 144 -0.85 5.35 17.17
N THR A 145 -0.73 4.87 15.94
CA THR A 145 -0.46 5.75 14.78
C THR A 145 -1.70 6.58 14.40
N GLU A 146 -2.92 6.00 14.39
CA GLU A 146 -4.13 6.78 14.10
C GLU A 146 -4.33 7.93 15.08
N LYS A 147 -4.10 7.68 16.38
CA LYS A 147 -4.19 8.70 17.42
C LYS A 147 -3.15 9.80 17.23
N LEU A 148 -1.90 9.41 16.95
CA LEU A 148 -0.83 10.37 16.67
C LEU A 148 -1.17 11.28 15.47
N LEU A 149 -1.70 10.70 14.37
CA LEU A 149 -2.11 11.46 13.20
C LEU A 149 -3.27 12.44 13.54
N ALA A 150 -4.26 11.99 14.30
CA ALA A 150 -5.40 12.83 14.68
C ALA A 150 -4.96 14.00 15.58
N ASP A 151 -4.20 13.72 16.62
CA ASP A 151 -3.75 14.73 17.59
C ASP A 151 -2.68 15.65 16.97
N GLY A 152 -1.84 15.12 16.09
CA GLY A 152 -0.73 15.83 15.49
C GLY A 152 -1.13 16.73 14.34
N LEU A 153 -1.73 16.18 13.28
CA LEU A 153 -2.01 16.93 12.05
C LEU A 153 -2.86 18.18 12.28
N SER A 154 -3.80 18.11 13.23
CA SER A 154 -4.64 19.25 13.59
C SER A 154 -3.88 20.47 14.15
N ARG A 155 -2.61 20.31 14.56
CA ARG A 155 -1.76 21.40 15.08
C ARG A 155 -0.93 22.08 13.98
N TYR A 156 -0.76 21.43 12.82
CA TYR A 156 0.07 21.90 11.72
C TYR A 156 -0.74 22.35 10.52
N LEU A 157 -1.80 21.61 10.17
CA LEU A 157 -2.64 21.89 9.02
C LEU A 157 -3.84 22.77 9.40
N ASP A 158 -4.32 23.53 8.42
CA ASP A 158 -5.50 24.37 8.56
C ASP A 158 -6.76 23.52 8.81
N LYS A 159 -7.35 23.66 9.99
CA LYS A 159 -8.50 22.87 10.46
C LYS A 159 -9.79 23.10 9.66
N ASP A 160 -9.90 24.23 8.96
CA ASP A 160 -11.05 24.51 8.12
C ASP A 160 -10.97 23.78 6.77
N CYS A 161 -9.78 23.31 6.39
CA CYS A 161 -9.52 22.63 5.13
C CYS A 161 -9.20 21.14 5.30
N PHE A 162 -8.67 20.74 6.47
CA PHE A 162 -8.21 19.37 6.70
C PHE A 162 -8.70 18.84 8.05
N ALA A 163 -9.23 17.62 8.05
CA ALA A 163 -9.72 16.95 9.25
C ALA A 163 -9.28 15.50 9.29
N VAL A 164 -8.98 14.99 10.50
CA VAL A 164 -8.77 13.57 10.75
C VAL A 164 -9.96 13.02 11.51
N VAL A 165 -10.52 11.92 11.04
CA VAL A 165 -11.67 11.25 11.65
C VAL A 165 -11.24 9.86 12.12
N LEU A 166 -11.35 9.60 13.41
CA LEU A 166 -11.14 8.26 13.99
C LEU A 166 -12.46 7.49 13.96
N ALA A 167 -12.47 6.38 13.25
CA ALA A 167 -13.68 5.58 13.07
C ALA A 167 -13.35 4.12 12.80
N GLY A 168 -14.02 3.23 13.51
CA GLY A 168 -14.10 1.80 13.15
C GLY A 168 -15.13 1.56 12.04
N VAL A 169 -15.50 0.31 11.82
CA VAL A 169 -16.39 -0.13 10.72
C VAL A 169 -17.71 0.65 10.70
N GLU A 170 -18.43 0.71 11.84
CA GLU A 170 -19.71 1.44 11.92
C GLU A 170 -19.56 2.94 11.67
N GLY A 171 -18.52 3.55 12.25
CA GLY A 171 -18.23 4.97 12.05
C GLY A 171 -17.89 5.29 10.61
N THR A 172 -17.12 4.42 9.93
CA THR A 172 -16.79 4.56 8.51
C THR A 172 -18.03 4.43 7.63
N THR A 173 -18.93 3.50 7.95
CA THR A 173 -20.22 3.38 7.24
C THR A 173 -21.02 4.68 7.35
N ARG A 174 -21.12 5.29 8.54
CA ARG A 174 -21.78 6.58 8.75
C ARG A 174 -21.06 7.75 8.08
N LEU A 175 -19.72 7.70 8.01
CA LEU A 175 -18.95 8.71 7.30
C LEU A 175 -19.26 8.70 5.80
N LEU A 176 -19.40 7.53 5.21
CA LEU A 176 -19.72 7.31 3.80
C LEU A 176 -21.17 7.68 3.40
N GLU A 177 -22.05 7.96 4.36
CA GLU A 177 -23.37 8.53 4.07
C GLU A 177 -23.28 10.00 3.64
N ASN A 178 -22.18 10.68 3.96
CA ASN A 178 -21.93 12.05 3.52
C ASN A 178 -21.43 12.05 2.07
N LYS A 179 -21.85 13.08 1.31
CA LYS A 179 -21.36 13.27 -0.05
C LYS A 179 -19.94 13.84 -0.01
N PHE A 180 -19.00 13.08 -0.55
CA PHE A 180 -17.66 13.53 -0.93
C PHE A 180 -17.58 13.77 -2.43
N ASP A 181 -16.60 14.57 -2.86
CA ASP A 181 -16.40 14.88 -4.27
C ASP A 181 -15.37 13.90 -4.91
N TYR A 182 -14.63 13.18 -4.07
CA TYR A 182 -13.73 12.07 -4.44
C TYR A 182 -13.43 11.19 -3.23
N ILE A 183 -13.22 9.89 -3.45
CA ILE A 183 -12.78 8.96 -2.39
C ILE A 183 -11.53 8.24 -2.86
N PHE A 184 -10.46 8.32 -2.06
CA PHE A 184 -9.23 7.53 -2.21
C PHE A 184 -9.20 6.46 -1.11
N PHE A 185 -9.25 5.21 -1.51
CA PHE A 185 -9.26 4.06 -0.60
C PHE A 185 -8.10 3.13 -0.88
N THR A 186 -7.35 2.78 0.17
CA THR A 186 -6.35 1.71 0.14
C THR A 186 -6.76 0.62 1.13
N GLY A 187 -6.84 -0.63 0.67
CA GLY A 187 -7.20 -1.77 1.52
C GLY A 187 -7.57 -3.03 0.73
N SER A 188 -8.36 -3.91 1.35
CA SER A 188 -8.72 -5.18 0.72
C SER A 188 -9.77 -5.02 -0.39
N PRO A 189 -9.79 -5.90 -1.41
CA PRO A 189 -10.82 -5.91 -2.46
C PRO A 189 -12.24 -5.99 -1.92
N ASN A 190 -12.48 -6.75 -0.84
CA ASN A 190 -13.80 -6.88 -0.24
C ASN A 190 -14.32 -5.54 0.32
N VAL A 191 -13.47 -4.81 1.04
CA VAL A 191 -13.82 -3.48 1.56
C VAL A 191 -13.92 -2.47 0.42
N GLY A 192 -13.06 -2.55 -0.60
CA GLY A 192 -13.11 -1.71 -1.81
C GLY A 192 -14.46 -1.78 -2.51
N ARG A 193 -15.05 -2.96 -2.64
CA ARG A 193 -16.43 -3.13 -3.19
C ARG A 193 -17.47 -2.39 -2.35
N ILE A 194 -17.38 -2.44 -1.03
CA ILE A 194 -18.28 -1.71 -0.12
C ILE A 194 -18.14 -0.20 -0.31
N ILE A 195 -16.90 0.30 -0.38
CA ILE A 195 -16.60 1.73 -0.62
C ILE A 195 -17.19 2.18 -1.97
N MET A 196 -16.99 1.39 -3.02
CA MET A 196 -17.49 1.69 -4.36
C MET A 196 -19.03 1.74 -4.39
N MET A 197 -19.71 0.79 -3.73
CA MET A 197 -21.17 0.80 -3.61
C MET A 197 -21.68 2.02 -2.83
N ALA A 198 -20.98 2.43 -1.76
CA ALA A 198 -21.34 3.62 -1.01
C ALA A 198 -21.16 4.90 -1.84
N ALA A 199 -20.04 5.01 -2.56
CA ALA A 199 -19.74 6.14 -3.46
C ALA A 199 -20.77 6.28 -4.60
N ALA A 200 -21.26 5.15 -5.12
CA ALA A 200 -22.26 5.13 -6.21
C ALA A 200 -23.57 5.86 -5.87
N LYS A 201 -23.96 5.91 -4.59
CA LYS A 201 -25.16 6.66 -4.12
C LYS A 201 -25.09 8.14 -4.45
N HIS A 202 -23.88 8.70 -4.50
CA HIS A 202 -23.60 10.11 -4.73
C HIS A 202 -22.92 10.37 -6.08
N LEU A 203 -22.73 9.32 -6.91
CA LEU A 203 -21.94 9.38 -8.14
C LEU A 203 -20.51 9.91 -7.89
N THR A 204 -19.96 9.60 -6.71
CA THR A 204 -18.62 10.03 -6.31
C THR A 204 -17.58 9.15 -7.00
N PRO A 205 -16.60 9.73 -7.73
CA PRO A 205 -15.50 8.98 -8.31
C PRO A 205 -14.60 8.42 -7.20
N VAL A 206 -14.03 7.23 -7.45
CA VAL A 206 -13.16 6.52 -6.50
C VAL A 206 -11.85 6.11 -7.15
N THR A 207 -10.77 6.14 -6.37
CA THR A 207 -9.57 5.35 -6.61
C THR A 207 -9.50 4.27 -5.54
N LEU A 208 -9.34 3.03 -5.98
CA LEU A 208 -9.21 1.86 -5.13
C LEU A 208 -7.81 1.27 -5.32
N GLU A 209 -6.95 1.47 -4.33
CA GLU A 209 -5.64 0.82 -4.22
C GLU A 209 -5.82 -0.47 -3.42
N LEU A 210 -5.82 -1.59 -4.11
CA LEU A 210 -6.18 -2.89 -3.54
C LEU A 210 -4.96 -3.81 -3.49
N GLY A 211 -5.10 -4.93 -2.79
CA GLY A 211 -4.14 -6.02 -2.84
C GLY A 211 -4.47 -7.03 -3.94
N GLY A 212 -3.75 -8.13 -3.92
CA GLY A 212 -3.95 -9.23 -4.85
C GLY A 212 -2.98 -10.39 -4.60
N LYS A 213 -3.16 -11.47 -5.35
CA LYS A 213 -2.31 -12.65 -5.32
C LYS A 213 -1.12 -12.44 -6.28
N ASN A 214 -0.10 -11.71 -5.85
CA ASN A 214 1.04 -11.32 -6.68
C ASN A 214 1.94 -12.51 -7.04
N PRO A 215 2.07 -12.86 -8.32
CA PRO A 215 2.95 -13.92 -8.79
C PRO A 215 4.41 -13.48 -8.81
N CYS A 216 5.31 -14.42 -8.57
CA CYS A 216 6.74 -14.27 -8.80
C CYS A 216 7.25 -15.45 -9.61
N TYR A 217 7.56 -15.24 -10.88
CA TYR A 217 8.15 -16.29 -11.73
C TYR A 217 9.67 -16.21 -11.71
N VAL A 218 10.33 -17.34 -11.46
CA VAL A 218 11.78 -17.48 -11.47
C VAL A 218 12.18 -18.41 -12.61
N HIS A 219 12.77 -17.84 -13.65
CA HIS A 219 13.21 -18.58 -14.83
C HIS A 219 14.54 -19.30 -14.57
N ASP A 220 14.77 -20.43 -15.24
CA ASP A 220 15.97 -21.24 -15.08
C ASP A 220 17.28 -20.47 -15.37
N GLU A 221 17.21 -19.55 -16.34
CA GLU A 221 18.33 -18.68 -16.71
C GLU A 221 18.28 -17.37 -15.90
N CYS A 222 18.39 -17.44 -14.59
CA CYS A 222 18.49 -16.24 -13.74
C CYS A 222 19.63 -16.36 -12.71
N ASP A 223 20.05 -15.23 -12.17
CA ASP A 223 20.87 -15.23 -10.96
C ASP A 223 20.00 -15.61 -9.76
N ILE A 224 19.95 -16.91 -9.46
CA ILE A 224 19.11 -17.49 -8.41
C ILE A 224 19.42 -16.89 -7.04
N LYS A 225 20.68 -16.59 -6.73
CA LYS A 225 21.07 -15.98 -5.46
C LYS A 225 20.49 -14.58 -5.33
N ASN A 226 20.62 -13.74 -6.36
CA ASN A 226 20.04 -12.41 -6.38
C ASN A 226 18.50 -12.45 -6.35
N ALA A 227 17.88 -13.36 -7.12
CA ALA A 227 16.44 -13.57 -7.10
C ALA A 227 15.95 -13.96 -5.70
N ALA A 228 16.57 -14.93 -5.05
CA ALA A 228 16.23 -15.39 -3.71
C ALA A 228 16.33 -14.25 -2.67
N ARG A 229 17.41 -13.45 -2.70
CA ARG A 229 17.58 -12.30 -1.80
C ARG A 229 16.45 -11.26 -1.97
N ARG A 230 16.11 -10.94 -3.22
CA ARG A 230 15.04 -9.97 -3.51
C ARG A 230 13.66 -10.50 -3.12
N ILE A 231 13.39 -11.77 -3.38
CA ILE A 231 12.14 -12.43 -3.00
C ILE A 231 12.02 -12.48 -1.47
N ALA A 232 13.06 -12.94 -0.75
CA ALA A 232 13.07 -13.00 0.70
C ALA A 232 12.87 -11.61 1.32
N TRP A 233 13.58 -10.61 0.83
CA TRP A 233 13.39 -9.22 1.29
C TRP A 233 11.97 -8.73 1.05
N ALA A 234 11.44 -8.86 -0.18
CA ALA A 234 10.12 -8.37 -0.52
C ALA A 234 8.99 -9.12 0.20
N ARG A 235 9.17 -10.43 0.46
CA ARG A 235 8.16 -11.25 1.14
C ARG A 235 8.12 -11.03 2.63
N TYR A 236 9.28 -10.87 3.29
CA TYR A 236 9.36 -10.86 4.76
C TYR A 236 9.48 -9.45 5.35
N PHE A 237 9.69 -8.43 4.55
CA PHE A 237 9.59 -7.02 4.94
C PHE A 237 8.20 -6.75 5.54
N ASN A 238 8.11 -6.01 6.64
CA ASN A 238 6.88 -5.77 7.40
C ASN A 238 6.11 -7.05 7.77
N ALA A 239 6.84 -8.16 8.02
CA ALA A 239 6.29 -9.50 8.23
C ALA A 239 5.32 -9.96 7.12
N GLY A 240 5.58 -9.58 5.86
CA GLY A 240 4.77 -9.93 4.70
C GLY A 240 3.46 -9.16 4.55
N GLN A 241 3.23 -8.15 5.38
CA GLN A 241 2.01 -7.34 5.37
C GLN A 241 2.13 -6.17 4.38
N ILE A 242 2.33 -6.52 3.10
CA ILE A 242 2.56 -5.60 1.99
C ILE A 242 1.69 -6.00 0.81
N CYS A 243 0.92 -5.06 0.27
CA CYS A 243 0.11 -5.28 -0.93
C CYS A 243 0.93 -5.65 -2.18
N LEU A 244 2.22 -5.25 -2.20
CA LEU A 244 3.17 -5.55 -3.28
C LEU A 244 4.04 -6.79 -3.00
N ALA A 245 3.90 -7.49 -1.85
CA ALA A 245 4.71 -8.66 -1.58
C ALA A 245 4.48 -9.77 -2.63
N PRO A 246 5.53 -10.46 -3.11
CA PRO A 246 5.34 -11.67 -3.91
C PRO A 246 4.58 -12.70 -3.06
N ASP A 247 3.38 -13.04 -3.51
CA ASP A 247 2.46 -13.84 -2.69
C ASP A 247 2.64 -15.35 -2.91
N TYR A 248 3.21 -15.72 -4.04
CA TYR A 248 3.68 -17.07 -4.35
C TYR A 248 4.81 -17.04 -5.40
N VAL A 249 5.59 -18.11 -5.44
CA VAL A 249 6.65 -18.30 -6.44
C VAL A 249 6.31 -19.45 -7.37
N LEU A 250 6.53 -19.24 -8.67
CA LEU A 250 6.52 -20.25 -9.71
C LEU A 250 7.95 -20.46 -10.20
N CYS A 251 8.41 -21.71 -10.23
CA CYS A 251 9.72 -22.07 -10.79
C CYS A 251 9.67 -23.49 -11.37
N SER A 252 10.66 -23.84 -12.19
CA SER A 252 10.81 -25.21 -12.64
C SER A 252 11.33 -26.12 -11.52
N ASP A 253 11.08 -27.41 -11.63
CA ASP A 253 11.64 -28.41 -10.70
C ASP A 253 13.17 -28.44 -10.73
N HIS A 254 13.75 -28.04 -11.88
CA HIS A 254 15.21 -28.00 -12.08
C HIS A 254 15.93 -27.03 -11.13
N ILE A 255 15.36 -25.85 -10.86
CA ILE A 255 16.01 -24.84 -10.02
C ILE A 255 15.46 -24.79 -8.59
N LYS A 256 14.38 -25.51 -8.30
CA LYS A 256 13.64 -25.45 -7.02
C LYS A 256 14.54 -25.65 -5.80
N GLU A 257 15.33 -26.72 -5.78
CA GLU A 257 16.19 -27.02 -4.62
C GLU A 257 17.25 -25.95 -4.38
N LYS A 258 17.84 -25.41 -5.46
CA LYS A 258 18.81 -24.32 -5.36
C LYS A 258 18.15 -23.02 -4.89
N LEU A 259 16.96 -22.71 -5.40
CA LEU A 259 16.19 -21.55 -4.98
C LEU A 259 15.81 -21.64 -3.49
N LEU A 260 15.37 -22.81 -3.03
CA LEU A 260 15.07 -23.06 -1.62
C LEU A 260 16.28 -22.83 -0.72
N SER A 261 17.45 -23.37 -1.09
CA SER A 261 18.70 -23.18 -0.35
C SER A 261 19.11 -21.71 -0.25
N GLU A 262 19.01 -20.95 -1.36
CA GLU A 262 19.37 -19.52 -1.38
C GLU A 262 18.34 -18.66 -0.61
N LEU A 263 17.05 -19.02 -0.63
CA LEU A 263 16.03 -18.37 0.18
C LEU A 263 16.26 -18.59 1.68
N GLN A 264 16.58 -19.82 2.10
CA GLN A 264 16.93 -20.13 3.49
C GLN A 264 18.15 -19.35 3.96
N SER A 265 19.21 -19.30 3.13
CA SER A 265 20.41 -18.52 3.40
C SER A 265 20.10 -17.02 3.54
N SER A 266 19.22 -16.49 2.70
CA SER A 266 18.82 -15.09 2.74
C SER A 266 18.01 -14.76 4.00
N ILE A 267 17.09 -15.63 4.41
CA ILE A 267 16.31 -15.47 5.65
C ILE A 267 17.25 -15.44 6.85
N HIS A 268 18.21 -16.38 6.89
CA HIS A 268 19.19 -16.45 7.97
C HIS A 268 20.08 -15.20 8.01
N GLU A 269 20.56 -14.73 6.85
CA GLU A 269 21.38 -13.52 6.76
C GLU A 269 20.62 -12.28 7.23
N PHE A 270 19.32 -12.14 6.91
CA PHE A 270 18.54 -10.95 7.23
C PHE A 270 18.05 -10.93 8.68
N TYR A 271 17.69 -12.09 9.23
CA TYR A 271 17.00 -12.16 10.53
C TYR A 271 17.72 -12.98 11.60
N GLY A 272 18.86 -13.61 11.27
CA GLY A 272 19.66 -14.45 12.17
C GLY A 272 19.06 -15.83 12.42
N GLU A 273 19.62 -16.54 13.39
CA GLU A 273 19.21 -17.89 13.79
C GLU A 273 17.79 -17.93 14.39
N ASP A 274 17.44 -16.92 15.17
CA ASP A 274 16.12 -16.77 15.76
C ASP A 274 15.44 -15.46 15.31
N PRO A 275 14.67 -15.49 14.20
CA PRO A 275 13.97 -14.30 13.71
C PRO A 275 13.02 -13.67 14.70
N LYS A 276 12.56 -14.42 15.74
CA LYS A 276 11.71 -13.87 16.80
C LYS A 276 12.44 -12.82 17.64
N GLN A 277 13.75 -13.01 17.86
CA GLN A 277 14.60 -12.09 18.61
C GLN A 277 15.22 -11.01 17.72
N SER A 278 15.11 -11.12 16.41
CA SER A 278 15.65 -10.13 15.49
C SER A 278 15.02 -8.76 15.71
N PRO A 279 15.82 -7.68 15.81
CA PRO A 279 15.30 -6.31 15.82
C PRO A 279 14.73 -5.89 14.47
N ASP A 280 15.06 -6.64 13.40
CA ASP A 280 14.71 -6.35 12.01
C ASP A 280 13.50 -7.14 11.51
N PHE A 281 12.74 -7.78 12.42
CA PHE A 281 11.53 -8.53 12.04
C PHE A 281 10.28 -8.03 12.77
N ALA A 282 9.31 -7.57 12.00
CA ALA A 282 8.04 -7.03 12.48
C ALA A 282 7.10 -8.09 13.09
N ARG A 283 5.91 -7.68 13.51
CA ARG A 283 4.84 -8.54 14.04
C ARG A 283 3.55 -8.35 13.24
N ILE A 284 2.69 -9.35 13.32
CA ILE A 284 1.34 -9.26 12.74
C ILE A 284 0.52 -8.23 13.53
N ILE A 285 -0.28 -7.43 12.83
CA ILE A 285 -0.99 -6.29 13.43
C ILE A 285 -1.94 -6.69 14.57
N SER A 286 -2.69 -7.78 14.43
CA SER A 286 -3.71 -8.19 15.39
C SER A 286 -3.76 -9.70 15.59
N VAL A 287 -4.36 -10.13 16.72
CA VAL A 287 -4.60 -11.56 17.01
C VAL A 287 -5.52 -12.20 15.95
N GLN A 288 -6.48 -11.47 15.42
CA GLN A 288 -7.35 -11.97 14.35
C GLN A 288 -6.56 -12.29 13.08
N HIS A 289 -5.71 -11.36 12.63
CA HIS A 289 -4.84 -11.60 11.47
C HIS A 289 -3.80 -12.69 11.77
N PHE A 290 -3.25 -12.74 12.97
CA PHE A 290 -2.35 -13.81 13.39
C PHE A 290 -3.02 -15.19 13.22
N LYS A 291 -4.24 -15.37 13.73
CA LYS A 291 -4.97 -16.64 13.61
C LYS A 291 -5.27 -17.00 12.16
N ARG A 292 -5.68 -16.02 11.34
CA ARG A 292 -5.92 -16.25 9.91
C ARG A 292 -4.66 -16.71 9.19
N VAL A 293 -3.55 -16.01 9.38
CA VAL A 293 -2.28 -16.33 8.70
C VAL A 293 -1.68 -17.63 9.23
N SER A 294 -1.71 -17.87 10.56
CA SER A 294 -1.20 -19.13 11.15
C SER A 294 -1.95 -20.37 10.64
N ALA A 295 -3.24 -20.26 10.34
CA ALA A 295 -4.02 -21.36 9.78
C ALA A 295 -3.50 -21.79 8.39
N LEU A 296 -2.88 -20.88 7.64
CA LEU A 296 -2.30 -21.18 6.32
C LEU A 296 -1.03 -22.03 6.39
N LEU A 297 -0.40 -22.16 7.55
CA LEU A 297 0.77 -23.04 7.75
C LEU A 297 0.45 -24.53 7.58
N ALA A 298 -0.83 -24.89 7.62
CA ALA A 298 -1.27 -26.26 7.37
C ALA A 298 -1.34 -26.61 5.86
N CYS A 299 -1.13 -25.63 4.98
CA CYS A 299 -1.15 -25.83 3.53
C CYS A 299 0.25 -26.26 3.03
N GLY A 300 0.40 -27.50 2.65
CA GLY A 300 1.67 -28.02 2.12
C GLY A 300 2.70 -28.39 3.21
N LYS A 301 3.96 -28.54 2.78
CA LYS A 301 5.10 -28.93 3.62
C LYS A 301 5.95 -27.71 3.97
N ILE A 302 6.20 -27.50 5.24
CA ILE A 302 7.11 -26.47 5.72
C ILE A 302 8.57 -26.90 5.48
N VAL A 303 9.33 -26.06 4.76
CA VAL A 303 10.77 -26.24 4.52
C VAL A 303 11.59 -25.44 5.53
N THR A 304 11.12 -24.23 5.86
CA THR A 304 11.76 -23.32 6.80
C THR A 304 10.68 -22.56 7.57
N GLY A 305 10.94 -22.21 8.82
CA GLY A 305 10.01 -21.44 9.64
C GLY A 305 8.92 -22.28 10.26
N GLY A 306 7.70 -21.77 10.28
CA GLY A 306 6.51 -22.41 10.85
C GLY A 306 6.30 -22.17 12.35
N GLN A 307 7.28 -21.60 13.07
CA GLN A 307 7.11 -21.28 14.48
C GLN A 307 6.16 -20.09 14.66
N THR A 308 5.30 -20.18 15.66
CA THR A 308 4.33 -19.13 15.96
C THR A 308 4.28 -18.81 17.45
N ASP A 309 3.98 -17.56 17.79
CA ASP A 309 3.69 -17.12 19.15
C ASP A 309 2.54 -16.11 19.14
N GLU A 310 1.37 -16.53 19.62
CA GLU A 310 0.17 -15.67 19.65
C GLU A 310 0.34 -14.47 20.58
N SER A 311 1.06 -14.65 21.71
CA SER A 311 1.26 -13.58 22.68
C SER A 311 2.03 -12.38 22.12
N GLU A 312 2.95 -12.66 21.20
CA GLU A 312 3.72 -11.65 20.46
C GLU A 312 3.17 -11.36 19.05
N LYS A 313 2.12 -12.06 18.63
CA LYS A 313 1.61 -12.03 17.26
C LYS A 313 2.73 -12.36 16.25
N TYR A 314 3.62 -13.27 16.61
CA TYR A 314 4.77 -13.67 15.83
C TYR A 314 4.47 -14.89 14.96
N ILE A 315 4.83 -14.81 13.68
CA ILE A 315 4.90 -15.94 12.75
C ILE A 315 6.27 -15.85 12.09
N ALA A 316 7.02 -16.95 12.16
CA ALA A 316 8.36 -17.02 11.56
C ALA A 316 8.31 -16.84 10.03
N PRO A 317 9.35 -16.27 9.41
CA PRO A 317 9.55 -16.34 7.97
C PRO A 317 9.45 -17.79 7.51
N THR A 318 8.43 -18.11 6.71
CA THR A 318 8.07 -19.49 6.39
C THR A 318 8.05 -19.73 4.89
N ILE A 319 8.61 -20.86 4.45
CA ILE A 319 8.56 -21.35 3.08
C ILE A 319 7.73 -22.63 3.06
N LEU A 320 6.73 -22.68 2.18
CA LEU A 320 5.90 -23.86 1.93
C LEU A 320 6.19 -24.42 0.54
N VAL A 321 6.26 -25.75 0.45
CA VAL A 321 6.31 -26.51 -0.80
C VAL A 321 5.19 -27.54 -0.83
N ASP A 322 5.01 -28.22 -1.94
CA ASP A 322 3.97 -29.22 -2.14
C ASP A 322 2.55 -28.66 -1.91
N VAL A 323 2.39 -27.37 -2.21
CA VAL A 323 1.13 -26.62 -2.14
C VAL A 323 0.33 -26.88 -3.40
N LYS A 324 -0.97 -27.11 -3.27
CA LYS A 324 -1.92 -27.26 -4.37
C LYS A 324 -2.58 -25.91 -4.67
N GLU A 325 -2.98 -25.72 -5.92
CA GLU A 325 -3.75 -24.53 -6.32
C GLU A 325 -5.03 -24.33 -5.52
N SER A 326 -5.68 -25.45 -5.14
CA SER A 326 -6.92 -25.43 -4.34
C SER A 326 -6.71 -25.14 -2.86
N ASP A 327 -5.48 -25.11 -2.36
CA ASP A 327 -5.20 -24.90 -0.95
C ASP A 327 -5.54 -23.46 -0.53
N PRO A 328 -6.04 -23.23 0.69
CA PRO A 328 -6.41 -21.89 1.19
C PRO A 328 -5.32 -20.83 0.98
N VAL A 329 -4.04 -21.20 1.13
CA VAL A 329 -2.89 -20.29 0.93
C VAL A 329 -2.80 -19.74 -0.49
N MET A 330 -3.44 -20.39 -1.47
CA MET A 330 -3.48 -19.98 -2.88
C MET A 330 -4.78 -19.27 -3.28
N GLN A 331 -5.80 -19.22 -2.42
CA GLN A 331 -7.11 -18.66 -2.76
C GLN A 331 -7.23 -17.17 -2.42
N GLU A 332 -6.53 -16.71 -1.38
CA GLU A 332 -6.57 -15.31 -0.94
C GLU A 332 -5.14 -14.76 -0.80
N GLU A 333 -5.02 -13.45 -0.81
CA GLU A 333 -3.79 -12.74 -0.44
C GLU A 333 -3.36 -13.13 0.98
N ILE A 334 -2.12 -13.59 1.13
CA ILE A 334 -1.62 -14.10 2.42
C ILE A 334 -1.50 -13.00 3.46
N PHE A 335 -0.91 -11.87 3.08
CA PHE A 335 -0.66 -10.71 3.95
C PHE A 335 0.00 -11.10 5.28
N GLY A 336 1.06 -11.91 5.17
CA GLY A 336 1.81 -12.49 6.29
C GLY A 336 3.09 -13.17 5.80
N PRO A 337 3.99 -13.62 6.68
CA PRO A 337 5.34 -14.05 6.33
C PRO A 337 5.40 -15.53 5.85
N ILE A 338 4.54 -15.91 4.92
CA ILE A 338 4.47 -17.25 4.36
C ILE A 338 4.66 -17.18 2.84
N LEU A 339 5.59 -17.92 2.28
CA LEU A 339 5.90 -17.99 0.87
C LEU A 339 5.66 -19.39 0.33
N PRO A 340 4.56 -19.66 -0.36
CA PRO A 340 4.36 -20.91 -1.10
C PRO A 340 5.17 -20.89 -2.40
N ILE A 341 5.80 -22.04 -2.71
CA ILE A 341 6.54 -22.27 -3.96
C ILE A 341 5.88 -23.42 -4.70
N LEU A 342 5.45 -23.16 -5.92
CA LEU A 342 4.82 -24.11 -6.82
C LEU A 342 5.73 -24.40 -8.00
N THR A 343 5.67 -25.62 -8.51
CA THR A 343 6.45 -26.06 -9.65
C THR A 343 5.63 -25.96 -10.92
N VAL A 344 6.22 -25.42 -11.97
CA VAL A 344 5.68 -25.33 -13.33
C VAL A 344 6.69 -25.92 -14.30
N SER A 345 6.23 -26.44 -15.44
CA SER A 345 7.09 -27.03 -16.47
C SER A 345 7.93 -26.00 -17.24
N GLY A 346 7.52 -24.74 -17.20
CA GLY A 346 8.21 -23.64 -17.89
C GLY A 346 7.38 -22.36 -17.95
N PHE A 347 7.85 -21.44 -18.80
CA PHE A 347 7.32 -20.09 -18.91
C PHE A 347 5.84 -20.05 -19.35
N ASP A 348 5.47 -20.83 -20.37
CA ASP A 348 4.10 -20.82 -20.91
C ASP A 348 3.07 -21.31 -19.87
N GLU A 349 3.42 -22.35 -19.09
CA GLU A 349 2.56 -22.80 -17.99
C GLU A 349 2.45 -21.75 -16.89
N ALA A 350 3.55 -21.04 -16.58
CA ALA A 350 3.52 -19.96 -15.60
C ALA A 350 2.58 -18.82 -16.03
N ILE A 351 2.62 -18.42 -17.30
CA ILE A 351 1.71 -17.39 -17.86
C ILE A 351 0.25 -17.87 -17.76
N ASN A 352 -0.06 -19.06 -18.20
CA ASN A 352 -1.41 -19.60 -18.13
C ASN A 352 -1.90 -19.66 -16.67
N PHE A 353 -1.06 -20.15 -15.76
CA PHE A 353 -1.35 -20.20 -14.33
C PHE A 353 -1.68 -18.82 -13.73
N ILE A 354 -0.98 -17.76 -14.17
CA ILE A 354 -1.21 -16.40 -13.71
C ILE A 354 -2.50 -15.84 -14.32
N ASN A 355 -2.69 -16.01 -15.63
CA ASN A 355 -3.82 -15.44 -16.36
C ASN A 355 -5.17 -16.11 -16.03
N ASP A 356 -5.17 -17.33 -15.52
CA ASP A 356 -6.37 -18.03 -15.04
C ASP A 356 -6.89 -17.46 -13.69
N ARG A 357 -6.22 -16.46 -13.13
CA ARG A 357 -6.54 -15.83 -11.84
C ARG A 357 -6.96 -14.38 -11.99
N GLU A 358 -7.55 -13.84 -10.92
CA GLU A 358 -7.81 -12.40 -10.79
C GLU A 358 -6.51 -11.60 -10.96
N LYS A 359 -6.60 -10.45 -11.64
CA LYS A 359 -5.45 -9.57 -11.87
C LYS A 359 -4.77 -9.18 -10.55
N PRO A 360 -3.45 -9.43 -10.41
CA PRO A 360 -2.71 -9.03 -9.22
C PRO A 360 -2.45 -7.51 -9.22
N LEU A 361 -2.02 -6.98 -8.08
CA LEU A 361 -1.51 -5.61 -8.00
C LEU A 361 -0.10 -5.50 -8.64
N ALA A 362 0.72 -6.53 -8.47
CA ALA A 362 2.07 -6.59 -9.03
C ALA A 362 2.40 -8.01 -9.52
N ALA A 363 3.29 -8.09 -10.50
CA ALA A 363 3.86 -9.34 -10.98
C ALA A 363 5.39 -9.21 -11.09
N TYR A 364 6.10 -10.27 -10.73
CA TYR A 364 7.55 -10.29 -10.68
C TYR A 364 8.12 -11.39 -11.56
N VAL A 365 9.18 -11.06 -12.29
CA VAL A 365 9.89 -12.01 -13.13
C VAL A 365 11.38 -11.86 -12.91
N PHE A 366 12.05 -12.97 -12.66
CA PHE A 366 13.50 -13.06 -12.58
C PHE A 366 14.01 -13.91 -13.75
N SER A 367 14.66 -13.27 -14.71
CA SER A 367 15.23 -13.92 -15.89
C SER A 367 16.42 -13.12 -16.42
N SER A 368 17.43 -13.79 -16.93
CA SER A 368 18.50 -13.20 -17.75
C SER A 368 18.15 -13.21 -19.25
N ASN A 369 17.04 -13.84 -19.63
CA ASN A 369 16.58 -13.91 -21.01
C ASN A 369 15.66 -12.73 -21.33
N SER A 370 16.10 -11.88 -22.25
CA SER A 370 15.37 -10.67 -22.64
C SER A 370 14.01 -10.95 -23.30
N GLN A 371 13.87 -12.10 -23.99
CA GLN A 371 12.60 -12.51 -24.59
C GLN A 371 11.57 -12.83 -23.51
N VAL A 372 11.96 -13.61 -22.50
CA VAL A 372 11.09 -13.92 -21.35
C VAL A 372 10.66 -12.64 -20.65
N SER A 373 11.58 -11.71 -20.41
CA SER A 373 11.25 -10.43 -19.77
C SER A 373 10.28 -9.59 -20.60
N SER A 374 10.43 -9.56 -21.93
CA SER A 374 9.55 -8.81 -22.83
C SER A 374 8.15 -9.45 -22.95
N CYS A 375 8.09 -10.77 -23.11
CA CYS A 375 6.82 -11.51 -23.17
C CYS A 375 6.02 -11.38 -21.87
N CYS A 376 6.69 -11.44 -20.71
CA CYS A 376 6.01 -11.23 -19.41
C CYS A 376 5.27 -9.90 -19.33
N VAL A 377 5.87 -8.82 -19.86
CA VAL A 377 5.24 -7.49 -19.86
C VAL A 377 4.00 -7.45 -20.78
N CYS A 378 4.00 -8.23 -21.86
CA CYS A 378 2.93 -8.22 -22.85
C CYS A 378 1.81 -9.24 -22.54
N ASP A 379 2.16 -10.39 -21.98
CA ASP A 379 1.28 -11.57 -21.90
C ASP A 379 0.70 -11.81 -20.48
N MET A 380 1.26 -11.15 -19.47
CA MET A 380 0.71 -11.14 -18.10
C MET A 380 -0.20 -9.91 -17.91
N SER A 381 -1.35 -9.92 -18.55
CA SER A 381 -2.28 -8.78 -18.58
C SER A 381 -3.64 -9.08 -17.93
#